data_7d62341bd5fb3c5a41c23e93e7e35bc5
#
_entry.id   7d62341bd5fb3c5a41c23e93e7e35bc5
#
_cell.length_a   1.000
_cell.length_b   1.000
_cell.length_c   1.000
_cell.angle_alpha   90.00
_cell.angle_beta   90.00
_cell.angle_gamma   90.00
#
_symmetry.space_group_name_H-M   'P 1'
#
loop_
_entity.id
_entity.type
_entity.pdbx_description
1 polymer ?
#
loop_
_entity_poly.entity_id
_entity_poly.type
_entity_poly.pdbx_seq_one_letter_code
_entity_poly.pdbx_strand_id
1 'polypeptide(L)'
;MKKLLNCWTRLLMGGWTAVLILTSCVNQIADEVEVGTVPINFSVQVQKAGTKVTGNVFDSGDETGLFAMLSSVDITGQRYIDNLRMVCDGTDALIPEREVFYPEGESALDMFSYYPYQSSGVETGKSQMVVSVKADQSSGNNFSLSDFLVAEAPQVKSSPDPVELTFQHKFCKIELMLVPSEDENIDDLLEADPRIIASGFYTTATYDFLTGIFGQLSAPAD
;
A
#
# COMPACT_ATOMS: atom_id res chain seq x y z
N MET A 1 94.54 7.38 40.68
CA MET A 1 94.55 8.82 40.46
C MET A 1 93.37 9.21 39.59
N LYS A 2 92.43 9.92 40.18
CA LYS A 2 91.74 11.13 39.65
C LYS A 2 91.29 11.00 38.18
N LYS A 3 90.06 11.32 37.74
CA LYS A 3 88.99 12.24 38.14
C LYS A 3 87.77 11.82 37.29
N LEU A 4 86.64 11.71 37.83
CA LEU A 4 85.47 12.59 37.73
C LEU A 4 85.31 13.34 36.39
N LEU A 5 84.22 13.14 35.65
CA LEU A 5 83.23 14.18 35.41
C LEU A 5 82.06 13.67 34.58
N ASN A 6 80.90 13.63 35.21
CA ASN A 6 79.62 14.23 34.84
C ASN A 6 79.14 14.01 33.40
N CYS A 7 78.25 13.18 33.20
CA CYS A 7 76.79 13.40 33.36
C CYS A 7 76.28 14.61 32.60
N TRP A 8 75.59 14.35 31.53
CA TRP A 8 74.39 15.08 31.19
C TRP A 8 73.50 14.22 30.24
N THR A 9 72.66 13.49 30.84
CA THR A 9 71.49 12.85 30.21
C THR A 9 70.58 13.99 29.71
N ARG A 10 70.47 14.19 28.43
CA ARG A 10 69.38 14.91 27.82
C ARG A 10 68.28 13.89 27.50
N LEU A 11 67.27 13.91 28.34
CA LEU A 11 65.99 13.26 28.14
C LEU A 11 65.29 13.97 26.98
N LEU A 12 65.32 13.37 25.80
CA LEU A 12 64.42 13.78 24.68
C LEU A 12 63.09 13.12 24.93
N MET A 13 62.17 13.87 25.55
CA MET A 13 60.75 13.56 25.54
C MET A 13 60.22 13.75 24.13
N GLY A 14 60.19 12.66 23.37
CA GLY A 14 59.42 12.58 22.15
C GLY A 14 57.95 12.57 22.51
N GLY A 15 57.31 13.72 22.41
CA GLY A 15 55.86 13.82 22.53
C GLY A 15 55.22 13.11 21.34
N TRP A 16 54.67 11.96 21.60
CA TRP A 16 53.68 11.33 20.70
C TRP A 16 52.36 12.07 20.89
N THR A 17 52.12 13.05 20.03
CA THR A 17 50.76 13.57 19.86
C THR A 17 49.94 12.48 19.19
N ALA A 18 49.19 11.75 19.99
CA ALA A 18 48.12 10.88 19.50
C ALA A 18 47.03 11.80 18.91
N VAL A 19 47.03 11.92 17.58
CA VAL A 19 45.92 12.52 16.86
C VAL A 19 44.73 11.51 16.96
N LEU A 20 43.84 11.73 17.91
CA LEU A 20 42.55 11.11 17.95
C LEU A 20 41.75 11.64 16.75
N ILE A 21 41.77 10.91 15.63
CA ILE A 21 40.81 11.10 14.56
C ILE A 21 39.46 10.57 15.13
N LEU A 22 38.68 11.49 15.64
CA LEU A 22 37.27 11.25 15.87
C LEU A 22 36.62 11.11 14.49
N THR A 23 36.56 9.90 13.97
CA THR A 23 35.61 9.58 12.92
C THR A 23 34.22 9.76 13.50
N SER A 24 33.68 10.98 13.39
CA SER A 24 32.27 11.23 13.54
C SER A 24 31.57 10.38 12.46
N CYS A 25 31.05 9.23 12.85
CA CYS A 25 29.98 8.62 12.10
C CYS A 25 28.84 9.63 12.14
N VAL A 26 28.73 10.41 11.08
CA VAL A 26 27.48 11.07 10.76
C VAL A 26 26.55 9.92 10.42
N ASN A 27 25.85 9.40 11.43
CA ASN A 27 24.57 8.78 11.18
C ASN A 27 23.80 9.88 10.46
N GLN A 28 23.58 9.69 9.16
CA GLN A 28 22.44 10.34 8.50
C GLN A 28 21.21 9.82 9.25
N ILE A 29 20.82 10.53 10.28
CA ILE A 29 19.49 10.48 10.81
C ILE A 29 18.66 10.91 9.60
N ALA A 30 17.98 9.97 8.95
CA ALA A 30 16.92 10.33 8.02
C ALA A 30 16.07 11.33 8.82
N ASP A 31 15.87 12.53 8.30
CA ASP A 31 15.08 13.55 8.96
C ASP A 31 13.73 12.89 9.30
N GLU A 32 13.55 12.59 10.58
CA GLU A 32 12.31 12.00 11.08
C GLU A 32 11.27 13.09 10.91
N VAL A 33 10.30 12.87 10.02
CA VAL A 33 9.26 13.85 9.74
C VAL A 33 8.47 14.07 11.02
N GLU A 34 8.49 15.29 11.56
CA GLU A 34 7.74 15.62 12.75
C GLU A 34 6.23 15.51 12.49
N VAL A 35 5.53 14.87 13.42
CA VAL A 35 4.09 14.65 13.33
C VAL A 35 3.37 15.88 13.83
N GLY A 36 2.49 16.44 13.00
CA GLY A 36 1.67 17.59 13.37
C GLY A 36 0.50 17.24 14.28
N THR A 37 -0.36 18.19 14.50
CA THR A 37 -1.52 18.09 15.42
C THR A 37 -2.86 17.99 14.70
N VAL A 38 -2.91 18.16 13.38
CA VAL A 38 -4.14 18.09 12.58
C VAL A 38 -4.38 16.63 12.20
N PRO A 39 -5.47 16.00 12.65
CA PRO A 39 -5.77 14.61 12.30
C PRO A 39 -6.16 14.49 10.83
N ILE A 40 -5.81 13.34 10.22
CA ILE A 40 -6.23 13.00 8.87
C ILE A 40 -7.48 12.11 8.97
N ASN A 41 -8.59 12.63 8.46
CA ASN A 41 -9.82 11.88 8.29
C ASN A 41 -9.96 11.44 6.85
N PHE A 42 -10.66 10.34 6.58
CA PHE A 42 -10.80 9.79 5.25
C PHE A 42 -12.27 9.57 4.91
N SER A 43 -12.64 9.94 3.68
CA SER A 43 -13.91 9.59 3.08
C SER A 43 -13.66 8.74 1.83
N VAL A 44 -14.64 7.92 1.48
CA VAL A 44 -14.52 6.98 0.38
C VAL A 44 -15.59 7.20 -0.67
N GLN A 45 -15.18 7.11 -1.93
CA GLN A 45 -16.07 6.97 -3.08
C GLN A 45 -15.55 5.85 -3.98
N VAL A 46 -16.47 5.15 -4.65
CA VAL A 46 -16.10 4.18 -5.67
C VAL A 46 -16.56 4.74 -7.02
N GLN A 47 -15.64 4.86 -7.96
CA GLN A 47 -15.95 5.33 -9.30
C GLN A 47 -16.84 4.32 -10.01
N LYS A 48 -18.01 4.78 -10.49
CA LYS A 48 -18.91 3.96 -11.28
C LYS A 48 -18.21 3.49 -12.55
N ALA A 49 -17.99 2.20 -12.68
CA ALA A 49 -17.67 1.63 -13.98
C ALA A 49 -18.82 1.96 -14.94
N GLY A 50 -18.54 2.39 -16.16
CA GLY A 50 -19.54 2.88 -17.14
C GLY A 50 -20.60 1.85 -17.60
N THR A 51 -20.76 0.73 -16.91
CA THR A 51 -21.75 -0.31 -17.11
C THR A 51 -22.61 -0.44 -15.84
N LYS A 52 -23.91 -0.67 -15.99
CA LYS A 52 -24.88 -0.85 -14.90
C LYS A 52 -24.49 -2.01 -13.99
N VAL A 53 -23.58 -1.80 -13.04
CA VAL A 53 -23.27 -2.79 -11.99
C VAL A 53 -23.68 -2.19 -10.66
N THR A 54 -24.60 -2.87 -9.97
CA THR A 54 -24.91 -2.65 -8.57
C THR A 54 -23.71 -3.12 -7.74
N GLY A 55 -23.08 -2.22 -6.99
CA GLY A 55 -21.93 -2.52 -6.14
C GLY A 55 -20.85 -1.45 -6.19
N ASN A 56 -21.25 -0.16 -6.06
CA ASN A 56 -20.35 0.97 -6.11
C ASN A 56 -20.13 1.60 -4.72
N VAL A 57 -20.29 0.83 -3.66
CA VAL A 57 -20.15 1.30 -2.27
C VAL A 57 -19.45 0.19 -1.49
N PHE A 58 -18.55 0.55 -0.62
CA PHE A 58 -18.00 -0.38 0.34
C PHE A 58 -19.06 -0.77 1.37
N ASP A 59 -19.09 -2.04 1.71
CA ASP A 59 -19.93 -2.53 2.80
C ASP A 59 -19.28 -2.22 4.16
N SER A 60 -20.10 -2.16 5.21
CA SER A 60 -19.60 -2.03 6.57
C SER A 60 -18.69 -3.20 6.91
N GLY A 61 -17.46 -2.90 7.33
CA GLY A 61 -16.45 -3.89 7.65
C GLY A 61 -15.49 -4.20 6.50
N ASP A 62 -15.68 -3.64 5.31
CA ASP A 62 -14.69 -3.71 4.24
C ASP A 62 -13.39 -3.03 4.68
N GLU A 63 -12.27 -3.68 4.37
CA GLU A 63 -10.95 -3.26 4.82
C GLU A 63 -10.08 -2.79 3.67
N THR A 64 -9.48 -1.61 3.82
CA THR A 64 -8.55 -1.03 2.85
C THR A 64 -7.17 -0.81 3.47
N GLY A 65 -6.13 -0.76 2.64
CA GLY A 65 -4.78 -0.39 3.05
C GLY A 65 -4.41 1.00 2.54
N LEU A 66 -3.64 1.76 3.31
CA LEU A 66 -3.19 3.11 2.96
C LEU A 66 -1.67 3.22 3.05
N PHE A 67 -1.09 3.79 2.03
CA PHE A 67 0.28 4.30 2.02
C PHE A 67 0.25 5.82 1.84
N ALA A 68 1.10 6.54 2.57
CA ALA A 68 1.32 7.95 2.34
C ALA A 68 2.82 8.27 2.37
N MET A 69 3.25 9.09 1.45
CA MET A 69 4.62 9.58 1.32
C MET A 69 4.59 11.11 1.28
N LEU A 70 5.68 11.75 1.69
CA LEU A 70 5.87 13.16 1.33
C LEU A 70 5.90 13.28 -0.19
N SER A 71 5.27 14.30 -0.75
CA SER A 71 5.11 14.45 -2.22
C SER A 71 6.42 14.62 -3.01
N SER A 72 7.56 14.63 -2.36
CA SER A 72 8.89 14.57 -2.98
C SER A 72 9.47 13.16 -3.04
N VAL A 73 8.77 12.17 -2.49
CA VAL A 73 9.23 10.78 -2.32
C VAL A 73 8.18 9.85 -2.91
N ASP A 74 8.61 8.86 -3.68
CA ASP A 74 7.71 7.82 -4.18
C ASP A 74 7.54 6.66 -3.16
N ILE A 75 6.67 5.71 -3.47
CA ILE A 75 6.32 4.58 -2.59
C ILE A 75 7.52 3.66 -2.28
N THR A 76 8.59 3.71 -3.06
CA THR A 76 9.82 2.92 -2.80
C THR A 76 10.73 3.58 -1.76
N GLY A 77 10.52 4.86 -1.49
CA GLY A 77 11.26 5.61 -0.49
C GLY A 77 10.69 5.46 0.92
N GLN A 78 10.98 6.45 1.75
CA GLN A 78 10.46 6.49 3.12
C GLN A 78 8.96 6.80 3.10
N ARG A 79 8.17 5.91 3.69
CA ARG A 79 6.74 6.08 3.81
C ARG A 79 6.41 6.77 5.14
N TYR A 80 5.62 7.83 5.08
CA TYR A 80 5.09 8.52 6.24
C TYR A 80 4.01 7.69 6.93
N ILE A 81 3.13 7.08 6.12
CA ILE A 81 2.17 6.04 6.54
C ILE A 81 2.46 4.79 5.72
N ASP A 82 2.67 3.67 6.39
CA ASP A 82 2.99 2.40 5.75
C ASP A 82 1.91 1.36 6.05
N ASN A 83 1.18 0.97 5.02
CA ASN A 83 0.14 -0.06 5.03
C ASN A 83 -0.87 0.04 6.19
N LEU A 84 -1.33 1.25 6.46
CA LEU A 84 -2.34 1.49 7.50
C LEU A 84 -3.66 0.83 7.11
N ARG A 85 -4.17 -0.05 7.97
CA ARG A 85 -5.48 -0.66 7.79
C ARG A 85 -6.56 0.35 8.14
N MET A 86 -7.56 0.47 7.26
CA MET A 86 -8.76 1.27 7.47
C MET A 86 -9.99 0.39 7.24
N VAL A 87 -11.06 0.65 7.98
CA VAL A 87 -12.31 -0.12 7.92
C VAL A 87 -13.45 0.82 7.51
N CYS A 88 -14.25 0.41 6.54
CA CYS A 88 -15.45 1.14 6.18
C CYS A 88 -16.51 0.98 7.28
N ASP A 89 -17.12 2.07 7.71
CA ASP A 89 -18.16 2.09 8.74
C ASP A 89 -19.58 1.78 8.19
N GLY A 90 -19.69 1.59 6.87
CA GLY A 90 -20.96 1.38 6.16
C GLY A 90 -21.63 2.67 5.70
N THR A 91 -20.93 3.79 5.86
CA THR A 91 -21.25 5.09 5.25
C THR A 91 -20.13 5.46 4.26
N ASP A 92 -19.81 6.72 4.16
CA ASP A 92 -18.72 7.19 3.30
C ASP A 92 -17.40 7.40 4.07
N ALA A 93 -17.26 6.89 5.31
CA ALA A 93 -16.06 7.05 6.12
C ALA A 93 -15.20 5.79 6.17
N LEU A 94 -13.88 5.98 6.06
CA LEU A 94 -12.88 4.96 6.34
C LEU A 94 -12.21 5.28 7.67
N ILE A 95 -12.36 4.37 8.63
CA ILE A 95 -11.85 4.52 9.99
C ILE A 95 -10.49 3.83 10.09
N PRO A 96 -9.41 4.58 10.27
CA PRO A 96 -8.07 4.00 10.43
C PRO A 96 -7.95 3.26 11.76
N GLU A 97 -7.20 2.16 11.79
CA GLU A 97 -6.95 1.36 13.00
C GLU A 97 -6.22 2.13 14.11
N ARG A 98 -5.58 3.24 13.77
CA ARG A 98 -4.96 4.20 14.68
C ARG A 98 -5.11 5.61 14.13
N GLU A 99 -5.18 6.59 14.99
CA GLU A 99 -5.16 7.99 14.57
C GLU A 99 -3.86 8.30 13.81
N VAL A 100 -4.00 9.08 12.76
CA VAL A 100 -2.89 9.60 11.96
C VAL A 100 -3.05 11.10 11.78
N PHE A 101 -1.93 11.79 11.69
CA PHE A 101 -1.88 13.25 11.64
C PHE A 101 -1.08 13.67 10.41
N TYR A 102 -1.33 14.87 9.93
CA TYR A 102 -0.48 15.48 8.91
C TYR A 102 0.93 15.71 9.45
N PRO A 103 1.96 15.72 8.60
CA PRO A 103 3.30 16.14 9.01
C PRO A 103 3.30 17.62 9.44
N GLU A 104 4.21 18.01 10.31
CA GLU A 104 4.40 19.42 10.63
C GLU A 104 4.83 20.23 9.39
N GLY A 105 4.48 21.50 9.39
CA GLY A 105 4.80 22.41 8.29
C GLY A 105 3.81 22.31 7.11
N GLU A 106 4.27 22.73 5.94
CA GLU A 106 3.44 22.81 4.71
C GLU A 106 3.66 21.61 3.74
N SER A 107 4.24 20.52 4.25
CA SER A 107 4.52 19.34 3.41
C SER A 107 3.21 18.68 2.97
N ALA A 108 3.08 18.47 1.66
CA ALA A 108 1.97 17.70 1.10
C ALA A 108 2.27 16.19 1.13
N LEU A 109 1.23 15.38 1.17
CA LEU A 109 1.31 13.93 1.09
C LEU A 109 0.78 13.44 -0.25
N ASP A 110 1.45 12.48 -0.86
CA ASP A 110 0.90 11.64 -1.92
C ASP A 110 0.45 10.33 -1.30
N MET A 111 -0.82 9.97 -1.54
CA MET A 111 -1.44 8.82 -0.91
C MET A 111 -1.90 7.81 -1.94
N PHE A 112 -1.72 6.52 -1.61
CA PHE A 112 -2.30 5.38 -2.31
C PHE A 112 -3.13 4.56 -1.33
N SER A 113 -4.35 4.25 -1.71
CA SER A 113 -5.17 3.30 -0.96
C SER A 113 -5.62 2.17 -1.86
N TYR A 114 -5.82 0.98 -1.30
CA TYR A 114 -6.19 -0.21 -2.06
C TYR A 114 -7.15 -1.11 -1.29
N TYR A 115 -7.93 -1.88 -2.01
CA TYR A 115 -8.85 -2.89 -1.49
C TYR A 115 -8.69 -4.19 -2.30
N PRO A 116 -8.83 -5.36 -1.67
CA PRO A 116 -8.96 -5.60 -0.24
C PRO A 116 -7.63 -5.45 0.51
N TYR A 117 -7.68 -5.11 1.78
CA TYR A 117 -6.50 -4.99 2.64
C TYR A 117 -5.70 -6.30 2.69
N GLN A 118 -4.39 -6.18 2.64
CA GLN A 118 -3.44 -7.27 2.82
C GLN A 118 -2.40 -6.87 3.87
N SER A 119 -2.21 -7.68 4.89
CA SER A 119 -1.25 -7.39 5.96
C SER A 119 0.20 -7.31 5.47
N SER A 120 0.53 -8.01 4.37
CA SER A 120 1.85 -7.94 3.74
C SER A 120 2.09 -6.60 3.04
N GLY A 121 1.03 -5.95 2.54
CA GLY A 121 1.13 -4.70 1.80
C GLY A 121 2.13 -4.72 0.65
N VAL A 122 2.80 -3.59 0.45
CA VAL A 122 3.94 -3.44 -0.45
C VAL A 122 5.23 -3.51 0.37
N GLU A 123 6.14 -4.41 0.02
CA GLU A 123 7.44 -4.55 0.68
C GLU A 123 8.22 -3.23 0.64
N THR A 124 8.94 -2.90 1.72
CA THR A 124 9.79 -1.70 1.79
C THR A 124 10.80 -1.68 0.65
N GLY A 125 10.95 -0.53 0.01
CA GLY A 125 11.82 -0.38 -1.16
C GLY A 125 11.26 -0.92 -2.47
N LYS A 126 10.01 -1.38 -2.46
CA LYS A 126 9.28 -1.85 -3.65
C LYS A 126 8.09 -0.95 -3.96
N SER A 127 7.58 -1.07 -5.19
CA SER A 127 6.33 -0.45 -5.63
C SER A 127 5.24 -1.45 -5.97
N GLN A 128 5.57 -2.74 -5.91
CA GLN A 128 4.72 -3.82 -6.39
C GLN A 128 4.09 -4.61 -5.25
N MET A 129 2.84 -4.97 -5.43
CA MET A 129 2.08 -5.85 -4.53
C MET A 129 1.51 -7.03 -5.31
N VAL A 130 1.52 -8.21 -4.70
CA VAL A 130 0.85 -9.38 -5.27
C VAL A 130 -0.65 -9.26 -5.04
N VAL A 131 -1.42 -9.39 -6.10
CA VAL A 131 -2.88 -9.37 -6.08
C VAL A 131 -3.42 -10.66 -6.68
N SER A 132 -4.55 -11.13 -6.16
CA SER A 132 -5.13 -12.40 -6.62
C SER A 132 -6.65 -12.37 -6.57
N VAL A 133 -7.27 -13.16 -7.46
CA VAL A 133 -8.69 -13.48 -7.42
C VAL A 133 -8.87 -14.87 -6.81
N LYS A 134 -9.98 -15.08 -6.10
CA LYS A 134 -10.33 -16.38 -5.57
C LYS A 134 -10.79 -17.30 -6.71
N ALA A 135 -10.29 -18.53 -6.73
CA ALA A 135 -10.71 -19.54 -7.73
C ALA A 135 -12.20 -19.87 -7.61
N ASP A 136 -12.69 -20.00 -6.38
CA ASP A 136 -14.13 -20.14 -6.10
C ASP A 136 -14.69 -18.80 -5.63
N GLN A 137 -15.45 -18.14 -6.47
CA GLN A 137 -16.10 -16.86 -6.18
C GLN A 137 -17.58 -17.01 -5.79
N SER A 138 -18.08 -18.25 -5.70
CA SER A 138 -19.47 -18.54 -5.32
C SER A 138 -19.69 -18.58 -3.81
N SER A 139 -18.61 -18.68 -3.01
CA SER A 139 -18.67 -18.92 -1.57
C SER A 139 -18.39 -17.65 -0.77
N GLY A 140 -19.27 -17.36 0.20
CA GLY A 140 -19.09 -16.26 1.14
C GLY A 140 -18.90 -14.90 0.45
N ASN A 141 -17.87 -14.15 0.83
CA ASN A 141 -17.51 -12.87 0.25
C ASN A 141 -16.34 -12.97 -0.76
N ASN A 142 -16.02 -14.16 -1.25
CA ASN A 142 -14.90 -14.39 -2.16
C ASN A 142 -14.98 -13.55 -3.44
N PHE A 143 -16.20 -13.30 -3.94
CA PHE A 143 -16.39 -12.43 -5.11
C PHE A 143 -15.94 -11.00 -4.82
N SER A 144 -16.39 -10.39 -3.72
CA SER A 144 -15.97 -9.05 -3.30
C SER A 144 -14.47 -8.98 -3.03
N LEU A 145 -13.90 -9.98 -2.33
CA LEU A 145 -12.46 -10.06 -2.06
C LEU A 145 -11.60 -10.33 -3.30
N SER A 146 -12.22 -10.63 -4.44
CA SER A 146 -11.54 -10.77 -5.73
C SER A 146 -11.57 -9.48 -6.55
N ASP A 147 -12.21 -8.44 -6.06
CA ASP A 147 -12.26 -7.14 -6.72
C ASP A 147 -11.11 -6.26 -6.20
N PHE A 148 -10.16 -5.97 -7.06
CA PHE A 148 -9.02 -5.15 -6.70
C PHE A 148 -9.28 -3.69 -7.11
N LEU A 149 -9.33 -2.80 -6.11
CA LEU A 149 -9.54 -1.38 -6.29
C LEU A 149 -8.34 -0.58 -5.80
N VAL A 150 -8.08 0.55 -6.44
CA VAL A 150 -7.03 1.49 -6.04
C VAL A 150 -7.57 2.91 -6.09
N ALA A 151 -7.21 3.70 -5.09
CA ALA A 151 -7.42 5.13 -5.03
C ALA A 151 -6.07 5.85 -4.91
N GLU A 152 -5.97 7.00 -5.55
CA GLU A 152 -4.81 7.89 -5.50
C GLU A 152 -5.26 9.28 -5.06
N ALA A 153 -4.56 9.88 -4.11
CA ALA A 153 -4.78 11.26 -3.68
C ALA A 153 -3.43 11.98 -3.63
N PRO A 154 -3.03 12.63 -4.75
CA PRO A 154 -1.77 13.35 -4.82
C PRO A 154 -1.87 14.72 -4.16
N GLN A 155 -0.75 15.24 -3.66
CA GLN A 155 -0.58 16.61 -3.16
C GLN A 155 -1.58 17.00 -2.06
N VAL A 156 -1.94 16.06 -1.19
CA VAL A 156 -2.84 16.28 -0.06
C VAL A 156 -2.17 17.19 0.96
N LYS A 157 -2.75 18.35 1.19
CA LYS A 157 -2.29 19.33 2.19
C LYS A 157 -3.09 19.20 3.47
N SER A 158 -2.49 19.63 4.58
CA SER A 158 -3.16 19.67 5.87
C SER A 158 -4.48 20.42 5.78
N SER A 159 -5.57 19.75 6.17
CA SER A 159 -6.95 20.27 6.16
C SER A 159 -7.75 19.58 7.28
N PRO A 160 -8.73 20.27 7.89
CA PRO A 160 -9.71 19.63 8.75
C PRO A 160 -10.73 18.78 8.00
N ASP A 161 -10.87 18.99 6.67
CA ASP A 161 -11.79 18.22 5.83
C ASP A 161 -11.24 16.82 5.56
N PRO A 162 -12.10 15.80 5.45
CA PRO A 162 -11.66 14.46 5.10
C PRO A 162 -10.97 14.39 3.74
N VAL A 163 -9.93 13.56 3.63
CA VAL A 163 -9.32 13.22 2.35
C VAL A 163 -10.28 12.28 1.60
N GLU A 164 -10.75 12.71 0.45
CA GLU A 164 -11.59 11.89 -0.41
C GLU A 164 -10.75 10.89 -1.19
N LEU A 165 -10.98 9.61 -0.95
CA LEU A 165 -10.35 8.51 -1.66
C LEU A 165 -11.33 7.94 -2.70
N THR A 166 -11.11 8.26 -3.97
CA THR A 166 -11.93 7.77 -5.07
C THR A 166 -11.34 6.49 -5.65
N PHE A 167 -11.91 5.35 -5.29
CA PHE A 167 -11.46 4.03 -5.73
C PHE A 167 -11.90 3.69 -7.14
N GLN A 168 -11.00 3.08 -7.89
CA GLN A 168 -11.22 2.58 -9.25
C GLN A 168 -10.99 1.08 -9.30
N HIS A 169 -11.92 0.35 -9.93
CA HIS A 169 -11.72 -1.07 -10.22
C HIS A 169 -10.54 -1.27 -11.16
N LYS A 170 -9.64 -2.16 -10.80
CA LYS A 170 -8.50 -2.54 -11.64
C LYS A 170 -8.71 -3.88 -12.35
N PHE A 171 -9.69 -4.66 -11.91
CA PHE A 171 -10.16 -5.87 -12.58
C PHE A 171 -11.48 -5.62 -13.32
N CYS A 172 -11.86 -6.55 -14.17
CA CYS A 172 -13.16 -6.55 -14.84
C CYS A 172 -14.05 -7.68 -14.32
N LYS A 173 -15.34 -7.41 -14.21
CA LYS A 173 -16.37 -8.41 -13.94
C LYS A 173 -16.86 -9.00 -15.28
N ILE A 174 -16.94 -10.32 -15.36
CA ILE A 174 -17.56 -11.02 -16.48
C ILE A 174 -18.90 -11.56 -16.01
N GLU A 175 -19.97 -11.16 -16.69
CA GLU A 175 -21.31 -11.67 -16.46
C GLU A 175 -21.73 -12.55 -17.64
N LEU A 176 -22.15 -13.76 -17.37
CA LEU A 176 -22.66 -14.70 -18.35
C LEU A 176 -24.14 -14.97 -18.06
N MET A 177 -24.98 -14.77 -19.04
CA MET A 177 -26.40 -15.07 -18.96
C MET A 177 -26.68 -16.34 -19.75
N LEU A 178 -27.14 -17.38 -19.04
CA LEU A 178 -27.65 -18.58 -19.68
C LEU A 178 -29.13 -18.37 -20.00
N VAL A 179 -29.53 -18.69 -21.23
CA VAL A 179 -30.92 -18.64 -21.67
C VAL A 179 -31.31 -20.03 -22.20
N PRO A 180 -32.51 -20.52 -21.87
CA PRO A 180 -32.97 -21.76 -22.43
C PRO A 180 -33.17 -21.64 -23.95
N SER A 181 -33.12 -22.75 -24.67
CA SER A 181 -33.47 -22.80 -26.07
C SER A 181 -34.96 -22.53 -26.30
N GLU A 182 -35.40 -22.36 -27.57
CA GLU A 182 -36.81 -22.06 -27.88
C GLU A 182 -37.77 -23.18 -27.42
N ASP A 183 -37.27 -24.41 -27.35
CA ASP A 183 -38.06 -25.60 -26.98
C ASP A 183 -37.93 -25.98 -25.49
N GLU A 184 -37.13 -25.25 -24.71
CA GLU A 184 -36.86 -25.49 -23.30
C GLU A 184 -37.35 -24.33 -22.44
N ASN A 185 -37.75 -24.61 -21.20
CA ASN A 185 -38.08 -23.56 -20.25
C ASN A 185 -36.97 -23.32 -19.23
N ILE A 186 -37.09 -22.23 -18.48
CA ILE A 186 -36.05 -21.84 -17.49
C ILE A 186 -35.97 -22.85 -16.34
N ASP A 187 -37.07 -23.56 -16.03
CA ASP A 187 -37.09 -24.54 -14.94
C ASP A 187 -36.26 -25.77 -15.31
N ASP A 188 -36.31 -26.20 -16.57
CA ASP A 188 -35.51 -27.34 -17.08
C ASP A 188 -34.01 -26.97 -17.02
N LEU A 189 -33.65 -25.70 -17.35
CA LEU A 189 -32.27 -25.21 -17.25
C LEU A 189 -31.78 -25.17 -15.79
N LEU A 190 -32.65 -24.77 -14.86
CA LEU A 190 -32.30 -24.72 -13.43
C LEU A 190 -32.18 -26.13 -12.83
N GLU A 191 -33.07 -27.07 -13.24
CA GLU A 191 -33.03 -28.46 -12.78
C GLU A 191 -31.77 -29.19 -13.27
N ALA A 192 -31.22 -28.79 -14.43
CA ALA A 192 -30.00 -29.33 -14.97
C ALA A 192 -28.72 -28.91 -14.18
N ASP A 193 -28.84 -28.01 -13.19
CA ASP A 193 -27.72 -27.47 -12.38
C ASP A 193 -26.50 -27.08 -13.26
N PRO A 194 -26.67 -26.14 -14.19
CA PRO A 194 -25.61 -25.82 -15.14
C PRO A 194 -24.42 -25.19 -14.44
N ARG A 195 -23.22 -25.60 -14.84
CA ARG A 195 -21.96 -25.07 -14.34
C ARG A 195 -21.18 -24.42 -15.46
N ILE A 196 -20.65 -23.23 -15.17
CA ILE A 196 -19.76 -22.52 -16.07
C ILE A 196 -18.33 -22.69 -15.55
N ILE A 197 -17.48 -23.26 -16.37
CA ILE A 197 -16.04 -23.39 -16.07
C ILE A 197 -15.29 -22.44 -16.99
N ALA A 198 -14.58 -21.50 -16.39
CA ALA A 198 -13.68 -20.60 -17.10
C ALA A 198 -12.25 -21.10 -16.91
N SER A 199 -11.53 -21.37 -17.99
CA SER A 199 -10.14 -21.84 -17.96
C SER A 199 -9.21 -20.90 -18.72
N GLY A 200 -7.91 -20.99 -18.46
CA GLY A 200 -6.91 -20.16 -19.11
C GLY A 200 -6.80 -18.74 -18.53
N PHE A 201 -7.45 -18.47 -17.40
CA PHE A 201 -7.34 -17.20 -16.70
C PHE A 201 -6.20 -17.19 -15.69
N TYR A 202 -5.52 -16.07 -15.60
CA TYR A 202 -4.55 -15.85 -14.54
C TYR A 202 -5.28 -15.46 -13.24
N THR A 203 -4.93 -16.10 -12.13
CA THR A 203 -5.53 -15.84 -10.82
C THR A 203 -4.66 -14.98 -9.92
N THR A 204 -3.41 -14.73 -10.31
CA THR A 204 -2.45 -13.93 -9.53
C THR A 204 -1.62 -13.06 -10.46
N ALA A 205 -1.39 -11.83 -10.04
CA ALA A 205 -0.56 -10.86 -10.74
C ALA A 205 0.21 -10.00 -9.72
N THR A 206 1.18 -9.21 -10.18
CA THR A 206 1.70 -8.08 -9.42
C THR A 206 1.08 -6.79 -9.95
N TYR A 207 0.72 -5.90 -9.04
CA TYR A 207 0.29 -4.53 -9.37
C TYR A 207 1.36 -3.55 -8.92
N ASP A 208 1.78 -2.66 -9.81
CA ASP A 208 2.81 -1.66 -9.55
C ASP A 208 2.14 -0.29 -9.31
N PHE A 209 2.28 0.23 -8.09
CA PHE A 209 1.68 1.51 -7.68
C PHE A 209 2.31 2.74 -8.35
N LEU A 210 3.55 2.65 -8.85
CA LEU A 210 4.17 3.77 -9.57
C LEU A 210 3.66 3.91 -10.99
N THR A 211 3.39 2.78 -11.65
CA THR A 211 3.00 2.76 -13.06
C THR A 211 1.52 2.51 -13.27
N GLY A 212 0.81 2.00 -12.26
CA GLY A 212 -0.58 1.58 -12.38
C GLY A 212 -0.79 0.34 -13.25
N ILE A 213 0.27 -0.43 -13.52
CA ILE A 213 0.26 -1.54 -14.49
C ILE A 213 0.41 -2.88 -13.77
N PHE A 214 -0.31 -3.88 -14.28
CA PHE A 214 -0.11 -5.27 -13.89
C PHE A 214 1.15 -5.84 -14.54
N GLY A 215 2.00 -6.44 -13.71
CA GLY A 215 3.20 -7.15 -14.11
C GLY A 215 3.02 -8.66 -14.02
N GLN A 216 4.06 -9.35 -13.60
CA GLN A 216 4.19 -10.79 -13.54
C GLN A 216 2.88 -11.53 -13.23
N LEU A 217 2.42 -12.32 -14.19
CA LEU A 217 1.22 -13.15 -14.07
C LEU A 217 1.61 -14.56 -13.62
N SER A 218 0.74 -15.21 -12.83
CA SER A 218 0.86 -16.65 -12.54
C SER A 218 0.62 -17.48 -13.82
N ALA A 219 0.92 -18.77 -13.75
CA ALA A 219 0.39 -19.68 -14.76
C ALA A 219 -1.15 -19.65 -14.75
N PRO A 220 -1.82 -19.81 -15.92
CA PRO A 220 -3.26 -19.94 -15.95
C PRO A 220 -3.74 -21.05 -15.02
N ALA A 221 -4.87 -20.84 -14.35
CA ALA A 221 -5.55 -21.90 -13.61
C ALA A 221 -6.20 -22.88 -14.62
N ASP A 222 -6.02 -24.15 -14.37
CA ASP A 222 -6.62 -25.23 -15.15
C ASP A 222 -8.09 -25.43 -14.79
#